data_f761624606e93264414130d65c51dd02
#
_entry.id   f761624606e93264414130d65c51dd02
#
_cell.length_a   1.000
_cell.length_b   1.000
_cell.length_c   1.000
_cell.angle_alpha   90.00
_cell.angle_beta   90.00
_cell.angle_gamma   90.00
#
_symmetry.space_group_name_H-M   'P 1'
#
loop_
_entity.id
_entity.type
_entity.pdbx_description
1 polymer ?
#
loop_
_entity_poly.entity_id
_entity_poly.type
_entity_poly.pdbx_seq_one_letter_code
_entity_poly.pdbx_strand_id
1 'polypeptide(L)'
;IAMLSRSKKEMDNLKNRLKNPSSHISIKVDLLRNNAIKLAIKKAKKFLKQIDIVLHVAGGGFGLKEKLIKNEDLKMLLQINLGAAAEINRLVVGGKTKSQFLKLVHIGSIASNEAVASVGYNVSKSALATYVRSLGRELYKSKVIVTGILPGGFIAPGNAMDRLRKKNIKDYKKFIKTRLPRGLMGAADEILPMLLFLCSKHSSMMGGCLVPIDAGEGKAYQN
;
A
#
# COMPACT_ATOMS: atom_id res chain seq x y z
N ILE A 1 -16.93 4.87 3.37
CA ILE A 1 -15.70 4.26 2.80
C ILE A 1 -16.11 3.29 1.70
N ALA A 2 -15.37 3.25 0.59
CA ALA A 2 -15.44 2.18 -0.39
C ALA A 2 -14.23 1.25 -0.23
N MET A 3 -14.46 -0.02 0.08
CA MET A 3 -13.43 -1.04 0.23
C MET A 3 -13.36 -1.90 -1.03
N LEU A 4 -12.15 -2.08 -1.56
CA LEU A 4 -11.87 -2.81 -2.79
C LEU A 4 -10.96 -4.00 -2.50
N SER A 5 -11.43 -5.24 -2.68
CA SER A 5 -10.66 -6.47 -2.46
C SER A 5 -11.25 -7.65 -3.23
N ARG A 6 -10.51 -8.74 -3.31
CA ARG A 6 -11.00 -10.02 -3.88
C ARG A 6 -12.00 -10.72 -2.96
N SER A 7 -11.84 -10.58 -1.64
CA SER A 7 -12.71 -11.23 -0.65
C SER A 7 -13.83 -10.28 -0.21
N LYS A 8 -15.02 -10.47 -0.81
CA LYS A 8 -16.21 -9.71 -0.42
C LYS A 8 -16.60 -10.02 1.04
N LYS A 9 -16.49 -11.27 1.47
CA LYS A 9 -16.82 -11.71 2.85
C LYS A 9 -15.99 -10.98 3.90
N GLU A 10 -14.66 -10.85 3.69
CA GLU A 10 -13.79 -10.14 4.63
C GLU A 10 -14.11 -8.64 4.68
N MET A 11 -14.39 -8.02 3.52
CA MET A 11 -14.81 -6.61 3.49
C MET A 11 -16.16 -6.39 4.18
N ASP A 12 -17.12 -7.30 3.99
CA ASP A 12 -18.44 -7.19 4.64
C ASP A 12 -18.32 -7.38 6.16
N ASN A 13 -17.47 -8.31 6.62
CA ASN A 13 -17.15 -8.48 8.04
C ASN A 13 -16.52 -7.22 8.63
N LEU A 14 -15.57 -6.61 7.92
CA LEU A 14 -14.96 -5.35 8.34
C LEU A 14 -16.00 -4.23 8.36
N LYS A 15 -16.79 -4.10 7.31
CA LYS A 15 -17.86 -3.10 7.19
C LYS A 15 -18.80 -3.12 8.40
N ASN A 16 -19.21 -4.32 8.82
CA ASN A 16 -20.13 -4.49 9.96
C ASN A 16 -19.53 -4.10 11.32
N ARG A 17 -18.21 -3.97 11.40
CA ARG A 17 -17.48 -3.50 12.61
C ARG A 17 -17.28 -1.98 12.61
N LEU A 18 -17.52 -1.31 11.49
CA LEU A 18 -17.37 0.13 11.39
C LEU A 18 -18.63 0.83 11.93
N LYS A 19 -18.44 2.04 12.43
CA LYS A 19 -19.57 2.93 12.77
C LYS A 19 -20.39 3.22 11.51
N ASN A 20 -21.71 3.11 11.60
CA ASN A 20 -22.64 3.31 10.48
C ASN A 20 -22.33 2.41 9.24
N PRO A 21 -22.50 1.08 9.34
CA PRO A 21 -22.16 0.15 8.26
C PRO A 21 -22.81 0.46 6.89
N SER A 22 -24.02 1.05 6.88
CA SER A 22 -24.71 1.47 5.65
C SER A 22 -24.00 2.60 4.89
N SER A 23 -23.15 3.37 5.57
CA SER A 23 -22.33 4.44 4.97
C SER A 23 -21.06 3.92 4.28
N HIS A 24 -20.90 2.60 4.16
CA HIS A 24 -19.72 1.97 3.55
C HIS A 24 -20.14 0.94 2.51
N ILE A 25 -19.29 0.73 1.50
CA ILE A 25 -19.54 -0.24 0.42
C ILE A 25 -18.34 -1.20 0.26
N SER A 26 -18.66 -2.49 0.05
CA SER A 26 -17.70 -3.54 -0.31
C SER A 26 -17.80 -3.85 -1.80
N ILE A 27 -16.73 -3.64 -2.54
CA ILE A 27 -16.66 -3.86 -3.98
C ILE A 27 -15.65 -4.98 -4.28
N LYS A 28 -16.16 -6.15 -4.67
CA LYS A 28 -15.29 -7.25 -5.09
C LYS A 28 -14.60 -6.89 -6.40
N VAL A 29 -13.26 -6.95 -6.42
CA VAL A 29 -12.44 -6.63 -7.57
C VAL A 29 -11.14 -7.43 -7.59
N ASP A 30 -10.73 -7.87 -8.76
CA ASP A 30 -9.39 -8.38 -9.01
C ASP A 30 -8.51 -7.23 -9.55
N LEU A 31 -7.55 -6.80 -8.73
CA LEU A 31 -6.64 -5.69 -9.07
C LEU A 31 -5.58 -6.05 -10.13
N LEU A 32 -5.51 -7.32 -10.55
CA LEU A 32 -4.71 -7.72 -11.71
C LEU A 32 -5.39 -7.38 -13.04
N ARG A 33 -6.66 -6.97 -13.03
CA ARG A 33 -7.47 -6.72 -14.22
C ARG A 33 -7.90 -5.25 -14.32
N ASN A 34 -7.30 -4.49 -15.23
CA ASN A 34 -7.59 -3.06 -15.38
C ASN A 34 -9.07 -2.74 -15.66
N ASN A 35 -9.75 -3.57 -16.45
CA ASN A 35 -11.19 -3.40 -16.69
C ASN A 35 -12.03 -3.58 -15.42
N ALA A 36 -11.65 -4.54 -14.55
CA ALA A 36 -12.31 -4.73 -13.26
C ALA A 36 -12.08 -3.51 -12.35
N ILE A 37 -10.87 -2.95 -12.33
CA ILE A 37 -10.54 -1.72 -11.60
C ILE A 37 -11.43 -0.56 -12.08
N LYS A 38 -11.54 -0.34 -13.39
CA LYS A 38 -12.38 0.72 -13.97
C LYS A 38 -13.83 0.63 -13.52
N LEU A 39 -14.42 -0.57 -13.55
CA LEU A 39 -15.79 -0.81 -13.09
C LEU A 39 -15.93 -0.59 -11.58
N ALA A 40 -14.95 -1.03 -10.78
CA ALA A 40 -14.96 -0.85 -9.34
C ALA A 40 -14.88 0.63 -8.95
N ILE A 41 -14.00 1.42 -9.59
CA ILE A 41 -13.88 2.86 -9.33
C ILE A 41 -15.16 3.60 -9.77
N LYS A 42 -15.79 3.21 -10.88
CA LYS A 42 -17.10 3.77 -11.27
C LYS A 42 -18.16 3.55 -10.19
N LYS A 43 -18.22 2.34 -9.60
CA LYS A 43 -19.15 2.03 -8.48
C LYS A 43 -18.79 2.84 -7.22
N ALA A 44 -17.50 2.93 -6.88
CA ALA A 44 -17.05 3.70 -5.73
C ALA A 44 -17.40 5.19 -5.86
N LYS A 45 -17.17 5.80 -7.01
CA LYS A 45 -17.56 7.20 -7.31
C LYS A 45 -19.05 7.43 -7.20
N LYS A 46 -19.88 6.51 -7.75
CA LYS A 46 -21.33 6.61 -7.65
C LYS A 46 -21.81 6.60 -6.20
N PHE A 47 -21.20 5.79 -5.36
CA PHE A 47 -21.57 5.64 -3.94
C PHE A 47 -21.08 6.81 -3.09
N LEU A 48 -19.78 7.16 -3.21
CA LEU A 48 -19.15 8.20 -2.38
C LEU A 48 -19.44 9.62 -2.86
N LYS A 49 -19.89 9.79 -4.11
CA LYS A 49 -20.03 11.08 -4.83
C LYS A 49 -18.68 11.78 -5.01
N GLN A 50 -17.90 11.97 -3.95
CA GLN A 50 -16.55 12.53 -3.94
C GLN A 50 -15.56 11.56 -3.28
N ILE A 51 -14.35 11.49 -3.82
CA ILE A 51 -13.23 10.73 -3.24
C ILE A 51 -12.15 11.72 -2.83
N ASP A 52 -11.93 11.88 -1.54
CA ASP A 52 -10.93 12.80 -0.99
C ASP A 52 -9.62 12.09 -0.64
N ILE A 53 -9.70 10.79 -0.36
CA ILE A 53 -8.54 9.97 0.04
C ILE A 53 -8.60 8.64 -0.69
N VAL A 54 -7.46 8.22 -1.24
CA VAL A 54 -7.23 6.84 -1.69
C VAL A 54 -6.07 6.27 -0.89
N LEU A 55 -6.34 5.18 -0.16
CA LEU A 55 -5.32 4.45 0.58
C LEU A 55 -5.02 3.12 -0.12
N HIS A 56 -3.82 3.00 -0.69
CA HIS A 56 -3.35 1.81 -1.40
C HIS A 56 -2.65 0.85 -0.44
N VAL A 57 -3.36 -0.20 -0.01
CA VAL A 57 -2.87 -1.23 0.91
C VAL A 57 -2.52 -2.53 0.19
N ALA A 58 -3.10 -2.75 -1.00
CA ALA A 58 -2.89 -3.97 -1.75
C ALA A 58 -1.44 -4.09 -2.27
N GLY A 59 -0.89 -5.29 -2.19
CA GLY A 59 0.46 -5.58 -2.65
C GLY A 59 1.03 -6.84 -1.98
N GLY A 60 2.30 -7.12 -2.25
CA GLY A 60 3.02 -8.23 -1.64
C GLY A 60 3.93 -8.97 -2.61
N GLY A 61 4.75 -9.89 -2.07
CA GLY A 61 5.70 -10.71 -2.85
C GLY A 61 5.17 -12.06 -3.30
N PHE A 62 3.97 -12.46 -2.87
CA PHE A 62 3.24 -13.70 -3.24
C PHE A 62 4.04 -15.00 -3.06
N GLY A 63 5.11 -14.98 -2.27
CA GLY A 63 5.98 -16.14 -2.05
C GLY A 63 6.98 -16.41 -3.18
N LEU A 64 7.05 -15.55 -4.18
CA LEU A 64 8.01 -15.63 -5.29
C LEU A 64 9.42 -15.26 -4.77
N LYS A 65 10.32 -16.24 -4.77
CA LYS A 65 11.68 -16.11 -4.20
C LYS A 65 12.78 -16.46 -5.19
N GLU A 66 12.45 -16.74 -6.43
CA GLU A 66 13.39 -17.11 -7.48
C GLU A 66 14.39 -15.97 -7.69
N LYS A 67 15.69 -16.35 -7.77
CA LYS A 67 16.78 -15.41 -8.05
C LYS A 67 16.68 -14.84 -9.47
N LEU A 68 16.33 -15.70 -10.43
CA LEU A 68 16.01 -15.35 -11.81
C LEU A 68 14.49 -15.44 -11.99
N ILE A 69 13.83 -14.33 -11.72
CA ILE A 69 12.36 -14.26 -11.78
C ILE A 69 11.87 -14.38 -13.23
N LYS A 70 10.80 -15.16 -13.43
CA LYS A 70 10.12 -15.25 -14.73
C LYS A 70 9.43 -13.93 -15.08
N ASN A 71 9.37 -13.63 -16.39
CA ASN A 71 8.75 -12.40 -16.88
C ASN A 71 7.27 -12.25 -16.46
N GLU A 72 6.52 -13.35 -16.49
CA GLU A 72 5.11 -13.37 -16.10
C GLU A 72 4.93 -13.02 -14.61
N ASP A 73 5.80 -13.57 -13.74
CA ASP A 73 5.79 -13.31 -12.31
C ASP A 73 6.20 -11.87 -12.01
N LEU A 74 7.20 -11.35 -12.71
CA LEU A 74 7.61 -9.95 -12.58
C LEU A 74 6.49 -9.00 -13.02
N LYS A 75 5.83 -9.26 -14.15
CA LYS A 75 4.66 -8.51 -14.62
C LYS A 75 3.54 -8.52 -13.60
N MET A 76 3.23 -9.69 -13.02
CA MET A 76 2.22 -9.80 -11.98
C MET A 76 2.58 -8.98 -10.74
N LEU A 77 3.84 -9.05 -10.26
CA LEU A 77 4.29 -8.26 -9.12
C LEU A 77 4.23 -6.75 -9.38
N LEU A 78 4.64 -6.31 -10.57
CA LEU A 78 4.53 -4.91 -10.97
C LEU A 78 3.06 -4.48 -11.06
N GLN A 79 2.19 -5.30 -11.62
CA GLN A 79 0.76 -4.98 -11.72
C GLN A 79 0.12 -4.82 -10.33
N ILE A 80 0.36 -5.73 -9.40
CA ILE A 80 -0.32 -5.68 -8.09
C ILE A 80 0.27 -4.63 -7.14
N ASN A 81 1.59 -4.38 -7.20
CA ASN A 81 2.25 -3.43 -6.30
C ASN A 81 2.26 -2.00 -6.85
N LEU A 82 2.17 -1.80 -8.17
CA LEU A 82 2.22 -0.49 -8.81
C LEU A 82 1.08 -0.27 -9.81
N GLY A 83 0.89 -1.14 -10.80
CA GLY A 83 -0.03 -0.93 -11.92
C GLY A 83 -1.46 -0.68 -11.47
N ALA A 84 -1.95 -1.46 -10.51
CA ALA A 84 -3.29 -1.28 -9.95
C ALA A 84 -3.45 0.10 -9.27
N ALA A 85 -2.45 0.53 -8.50
CA ALA A 85 -2.46 1.85 -7.87
C ALA A 85 -2.41 2.97 -8.92
N ALA A 86 -1.56 2.84 -9.93
CA ALA A 86 -1.46 3.80 -11.02
C ALA A 86 -2.78 3.97 -11.78
N GLU A 87 -3.47 2.86 -12.11
CA GLU A 87 -4.76 2.91 -12.80
C GLU A 87 -5.86 3.51 -11.91
N ILE A 88 -5.90 3.16 -10.61
CA ILE A 88 -6.85 3.77 -9.67
C ILE A 88 -6.60 5.27 -9.57
N ASN A 89 -5.34 5.71 -9.40
CA ASN A 89 -4.97 7.11 -9.31
C ASN A 89 -5.38 7.88 -10.58
N ARG A 90 -5.09 7.33 -11.77
CA ARG A 90 -5.48 7.92 -13.05
C ARG A 90 -6.99 8.15 -13.14
N LEU A 91 -7.78 7.15 -12.74
CA LEU A 91 -9.23 7.21 -12.78
C LEU A 91 -9.78 8.21 -11.75
N VAL A 92 -9.19 8.29 -10.55
CA VAL A 92 -9.67 9.18 -9.49
C VAL A 92 -9.28 10.62 -9.78
N VAL A 93 -8.02 10.87 -10.11
CA VAL A 93 -7.50 12.22 -10.42
C VAL A 93 -8.21 12.83 -11.64
N GLY A 94 -8.42 12.04 -12.71
CA GLY A 94 -9.10 12.49 -13.92
C GLY A 94 -10.57 12.89 -13.73
N GLY A 95 -11.17 12.56 -12.57
CA GLY A 95 -12.55 12.91 -12.27
C GLY A 95 -12.70 13.90 -11.10
N LYS A 96 -11.60 14.46 -10.58
CA LYS A 96 -11.66 15.45 -9.50
C LYS A 96 -11.94 16.86 -10.04
N THR A 97 -12.59 17.69 -9.23
CA THR A 97 -12.75 19.11 -9.53
C THR A 97 -11.47 19.91 -9.27
N LYS A 98 -11.29 21.09 -9.88
CA LYS A 98 -10.10 21.93 -9.68
C LYS A 98 -9.92 22.37 -8.22
N SER A 99 -11.00 22.62 -7.50
CA SER A 99 -10.96 23.06 -6.10
C SER A 99 -10.70 21.94 -5.09
N GLN A 100 -10.98 20.69 -5.44
CA GLN A 100 -10.90 19.54 -4.55
C GLN A 100 -9.44 19.20 -4.19
N PHE A 101 -9.17 19.01 -2.89
CA PHE A 101 -7.98 18.35 -2.40
C PHE A 101 -8.14 16.83 -2.46
N LEU A 102 -7.10 16.15 -2.92
CA LEU A 102 -7.09 14.69 -3.01
C LEU A 102 -5.78 14.16 -2.41
N LYS A 103 -5.88 13.14 -1.59
CA LYS A 103 -4.71 12.43 -1.05
C LYS A 103 -4.63 11.01 -1.61
N LEU A 104 -3.45 10.67 -2.10
CA LEU A 104 -3.10 9.33 -2.60
C LEU A 104 -2.00 8.79 -1.70
N VAL A 105 -2.35 7.89 -0.78
CA VAL A 105 -1.44 7.36 0.23
C VAL A 105 -1.10 5.91 -0.09
N HIS A 106 0.19 5.59 -0.13
CA HIS A 106 0.70 4.29 -0.58
C HIS A 106 1.42 3.55 0.54
N ILE A 107 1.28 2.24 0.61
CA ILE A 107 2.09 1.37 1.46
C ILE A 107 3.20 0.75 0.63
N GLY A 108 4.39 1.34 0.76
CA GLY A 108 5.63 0.85 0.19
C GLY A 108 6.27 -0.26 1.02
N SER A 109 7.59 -0.19 1.18
CA SER A 109 8.41 -1.07 2.03
C SER A 109 9.82 -0.50 2.10
N ILE A 110 10.60 -0.78 3.14
CA ILE A 110 12.06 -0.57 3.13
C ILE A 110 12.74 -1.30 1.96
N ALA A 111 12.14 -2.38 1.45
CA ALA A 111 12.56 -3.07 0.23
C ALA A 111 12.55 -2.19 -1.03
N SER A 112 12.03 -0.97 -0.96
CA SER A 112 12.14 0.02 -2.03
C SER A 112 13.55 0.56 -2.20
N ASN A 113 14.29 0.64 -1.11
CA ASN A 113 15.62 1.28 -1.06
C ASN A 113 16.73 0.28 -0.70
N GLU A 114 16.37 -0.94 -0.31
CA GLU A 114 17.31 -1.95 0.16
C GLU A 114 17.02 -3.34 -0.43
N ALA A 115 18.07 -4.12 -0.66
CA ALA A 115 17.97 -5.50 -1.16
C ALA A 115 17.64 -6.50 -0.02
N VAL A 116 16.51 -6.28 0.68
CA VAL A 116 16.13 -7.01 1.90
C VAL A 116 15.10 -8.10 1.68
N ALA A 117 14.55 -8.19 0.46
CA ALA A 117 13.51 -9.15 0.10
C ALA A 117 13.86 -9.88 -1.22
N SER A 118 12.90 -10.60 -1.83
CA SER A 118 13.12 -11.24 -3.13
C SER A 118 13.30 -10.21 -4.25
N VAL A 119 14.04 -10.58 -5.30
CA VAL A 119 14.34 -9.70 -6.45
C VAL A 119 13.09 -9.03 -7.00
N GLY A 120 12.05 -9.81 -7.33
CA GLY A 120 10.83 -9.25 -7.91
C GLY A 120 10.07 -8.32 -6.95
N TYR A 121 10.08 -8.61 -5.65
CA TYR A 121 9.44 -7.73 -4.67
C TYR A 121 10.21 -6.41 -4.51
N ASN A 122 11.55 -6.46 -4.39
CA ASN A 122 12.38 -5.27 -4.35
C ASN A 122 12.14 -4.38 -5.58
N VAL A 123 12.21 -4.96 -6.79
CA VAL A 123 11.95 -4.23 -8.05
C VAL A 123 10.58 -3.56 -8.02
N SER A 124 9.52 -4.29 -7.63
CA SER A 124 8.17 -3.75 -7.64
C SER A 124 7.95 -2.65 -6.59
N LYS A 125 8.61 -2.73 -5.44
CA LYS A 125 8.53 -1.70 -4.38
C LYS A 125 9.39 -0.47 -4.69
N SER A 126 10.56 -0.65 -5.33
CA SER A 126 11.36 0.47 -5.84
C SER A 126 10.62 1.24 -6.94
N ALA A 127 9.98 0.53 -7.85
CA ALA A 127 9.13 1.14 -8.88
C ALA A 127 7.96 1.93 -8.28
N LEU A 128 7.30 1.41 -7.24
CA LEU A 128 6.26 2.13 -6.51
C LEU A 128 6.81 3.39 -5.84
N ALA A 129 7.97 3.32 -5.20
CA ALA A 129 8.59 4.48 -4.53
C ALA A 129 8.92 5.59 -5.53
N THR A 130 9.52 5.24 -6.67
CA THR A 130 9.79 6.17 -7.76
C THR A 130 8.50 6.80 -8.30
N TYR A 131 7.46 6.00 -8.48
CA TYR A 131 6.14 6.48 -8.92
C TYR A 131 5.55 7.51 -7.93
N VAL A 132 5.55 7.22 -6.63
CA VAL A 132 5.02 8.11 -5.59
C VAL A 132 5.76 9.44 -5.60
N ARG A 133 7.11 9.41 -5.65
CA ARG A 133 7.93 10.63 -5.66
C ARG A 133 7.69 11.47 -6.91
N SER A 134 7.71 10.85 -8.09
CA SER A 134 7.53 11.55 -9.36
C SER A 134 6.12 12.12 -9.48
N LEU A 135 5.08 11.29 -9.20
CA LEU A 135 3.70 11.73 -9.28
C LEU A 135 3.38 12.83 -8.26
N GLY A 136 3.97 12.74 -7.05
CA GLY A 136 3.79 13.74 -6.01
C GLY A 136 4.30 15.12 -6.42
N ARG A 137 5.44 15.18 -7.12
CA ARG A 137 5.96 16.41 -7.71
C ARG A 137 5.04 16.96 -8.79
N GLU A 138 4.64 16.13 -9.75
CA GLU A 138 3.84 16.53 -10.91
C GLU A 138 2.44 17.04 -10.52
N LEU A 139 1.79 16.37 -9.57
CA LEU A 139 0.40 16.67 -9.22
C LEU A 139 0.22 17.69 -8.08
N TYR A 140 1.31 18.13 -7.46
CA TYR A 140 1.23 19.03 -6.28
C TYR A 140 0.47 20.32 -6.58
N LYS A 141 0.74 20.98 -7.70
CA LYS A 141 0.01 22.18 -8.16
C LYS A 141 -1.48 21.95 -8.39
N SER A 142 -1.87 20.69 -8.64
CA SER A 142 -3.26 20.28 -8.85
C SER A 142 -4.01 19.95 -7.57
N LYS A 143 -3.48 20.29 -6.38
CA LYS A 143 -4.03 19.95 -5.07
C LYS A 143 -4.17 18.44 -4.85
N VAL A 144 -3.27 17.67 -5.42
CA VAL A 144 -3.16 16.22 -5.19
C VAL A 144 -1.88 15.95 -4.42
N ILE A 145 -2.01 15.46 -3.21
CA ILE A 145 -0.88 15.10 -2.35
C ILE A 145 -0.66 13.59 -2.45
N VAL A 146 0.45 13.18 -3.04
CA VAL A 146 0.83 11.77 -3.19
C VAL A 146 1.93 11.46 -2.19
N THR A 147 1.70 10.51 -1.30
CA THR A 147 2.64 10.16 -0.23
C THR A 147 2.63 8.66 0.02
N GLY A 148 3.47 8.21 0.93
CA GLY A 148 3.43 6.83 1.40
C GLY A 148 4.31 6.60 2.62
N ILE A 149 4.27 5.36 3.09
CA ILE A 149 5.14 4.87 4.15
C ILE A 149 5.99 3.71 3.62
N LEU A 150 7.15 3.52 4.23
CA LEU A 150 8.06 2.40 3.97
C LEU A 150 8.17 1.54 5.26
N PRO A 151 7.23 0.62 5.50
CA PRO A 151 7.31 -0.24 6.67
C PRO A 151 8.50 -1.20 6.58
N GLY A 152 9.09 -1.47 7.74
CA GLY A 152 9.94 -2.63 7.98
C GLY A 152 9.14 -3.88 8.32
N GLY A 153 9.72 -4.78 9.13
CA GLY A 153 9.07 -5.99 9.59
C GLY A 153 7.97 -5.69 10.61
N PHE A 154 6.74 -5.99 10.25
CA PHE A 154 5.59 -5.93 11.15
C PHE A 154 4.66 -7.12 10.97
N ILE A 155 3.85 -7.40 12.00
CA ILE A 155 2.88 -8.48 11.98
C ILE A 155 1.45 -7.92 11.88
N ALA A 156 0.67 -8.51 10.99
CA ALA A 156 -0.76 -8.29 10.87
C ALA A 156 -1.43 -9.61 10.45
N PRO A 157 -2.70 -9.84 10.77
CA PRO A 157 -3.39 -11.07 10.40
C PRO A 157 -3.25 -11.37 8.90
N GLY A 158 -2.72 -12.55 8.56
CA GLY A 158 -2.55 -13.01 7.18
C GLY A 158 -1.43 -12.34 6.37
N ASN A 159 -0.61 -11.44 6.92
CA ASN A 159 0.53 -10.88 6.20
C ASN A 159 1.71 -11.88 6.10
N ALA A 160 2.80 -11.49 5.43
CA ALA A 160 3.95 -12.37 5.21
C ALA A 160 4.58 -12.84 6.53
N MET A 161 4.69 -11.98 7.53
CA MET A 161 5.30 -12.31 8.83
C MET A 161 4.38 -13.20 9.68
N ASP A 162 3.06 -13.02 9.62
CA ASP A 162 2.10 -13.92 10.29
C ASP A 162 2.14 -15.32 9.65
N ARG A 163 2.21 -15.38 8.32
CA ARG A 163 2.38 -16.68 7.63
C ARG A 163 3.72 -17.34 7.97
N LEU A 164 4.82 -16.57 8.02
CA LEU A 164 6.13 -17.08 8.42
C LEU A 164 6.09 -17.62 9.86
N ARG A 165 5.52 -16.86 10.79
CA ARG A 165 5.37 -17.27 12.20
C ARG A 165 4.63 -18.59 12.33
N LYS A 166 3.53 -18.76 11.57
CA LYS A 166 2.70 -19.98 11.61
C LYS A 166 3.37 -21.16 10.93
N LYS A 167 4.11 -20.94 9.83
CA LYS A 167 4.72 -22.00 9.04
C LYS A 167 6.09 -22.43 9.58
N ASN A 168 6.89 -21.48 10.06
CA ASN A 168 8.27 -21.74 10.51
C ASN A 168 8.67 -20.74 11.61
N ILE A 169 8.41 -21.12 12.85
CA ILE A 169 8.71 -20.30 14.02
C ILE A 169 10.22 -20.07 14.22
N LYS A 170 11.09 -21.01 13.79
CA LYS A 170 12.54 -20.88 13.90
C LYS A 170 13.03 -19.75 13.00
N ASP A 171 12.61 -19.72 11.74
CA ASP A 171 12.96 -18.66 10.79
C ASP A 171 12.37 -17.31 11.21
N TYR A 172 11.15 -17.29 11.76
CA TYR A 172 10.55 -16.09 12.32
C TYR A 172 11.38 -15.51 13.47
N LYS A 173 11.79 -16.37 14.45
CA LYS A 173 12.67 -15.94 15.55
C LYS A 173 14.06 -15.49 15.06
N LYS A 174 14.61 -16.21 14.07
CA LYS A 174 15.88 -15.82 13.44
C LYS A 174 15.78 -14.45 12.78
N PHE A 175 14.70 -14.19 12.02
CA PHE A 175 14.45 -12.88 11.41
C PHE A 175 14.46 -11.77 12.46
N ILE A 176 13.72 -11.92 13.56
CA ILE A 176 13.69 -10.93 14.67
C ILE A 176 15.10 -10.69 15.18
N LYS A 177 15.82 -11.75 15.54
CA LYS A 177 17.15 -11.66 16.15
C LYS A 177 18.18 -10.98 15.25
N THR A 178 18.11 -11.22 13.93
CA THR A 178 19.15 -10.77 12.98
C THR A 178 18.81 -9.47 12.27
N ARG A 179 17.52 -9.11 12.20
CA ARG A 179 17.05 -7.99 11.39
C ARG A 179 16.47 -6.82 12.19
N LEU A 180 15.89 -7.10 13.37
CA LEU A 180 15.16 -6.08 14.11
C LEU A 180 15.97 -5.57 15.31
N PRO A 181 16.49 -4.32 15.27
CA PRO A 181 17.33 -3.77 16.36
C PRO A 181 16.62 -3.76 17.72
N ARG A 182 15.31 -3.54 17.75
CA ARG A 182 14.55 -3.55 19.02
C ARG A 182 14.23 -4.96 19.54
N GLY A 183 14.66 -6.04 18.84
CA GLY A 183 14.47 -7.42 19.28
C GLY A 183 13.03 -7.95 19.26
N LEU A 184 12.10 -7.23 18.64
CA LEU A 184 10.70 -7.67 18.50
C LEU A 184 10.06 -7.17 17.21
N MET A 185 9.05 -7.92 16.73
CA MET A 185 8.31 -7.59 15.52
C MET A 185 7.38 -6.40 15.76
N GLY A 186 7.32 -5.49 14.79
CA GLY A 186 6.35 -4.39 14.81
C GLY A 186 4.90 -4.89 14.80
N ALA A 187 3.99 -4.14 15.38
CA ALA A 187 2.56 -4.37 15.26
C ALA A 187 1.97 -3.47 14.16
N ALA A 188 0.90 -3.93 13.49
CA ALA A 188 0.21 -3.10 12.49
C ALA A 188 -0.28 -1.77 13.08
N ASP A 189 -0.69 -1.77 14.34
CA ASP A 189 -1.19 -0.57 15.03
C ASP A 189 -0.13 0.52 15.20
N GLU A 190 1.16 0.17 15.22
CA GLU A 190 2.26 1.14 15.28
C GLU A 190 2.43 1.92 13.96
N ILE A 191 1.88 1.41 12.86
CA ILE A 191 1.91 2.05 11.53
C ILE A 191 0.74 3.02 11.34
N LEU A 192 -0.39 2.75 12.00
CA LEU A 192 -1.65 3.49 11.80
C LEU A 192 -1.54 4.99 12.08
N PRO A 193 -0.85 5.47 13.15
CA PRO A 193 -0.77 6.91 13.43
C PRO A 193 -0.20 7.71 12.25
N MET A 194 0.87 7.21 11.63
CA MET A 194 1.46 7.88 10.46
C MET A 194 0.54 7.79 9.24
N LEU A 195 -0.13 6.68 8.99
CA LEU A 195 -1.11 6.57 7.90
C LEU A 195 -2.26 7.58 8.08
N LEU A 196 -2.78 7.70 9.30
CA LEU A 196 -3.83 8.68 9.62
C LEU A 196 -3.32 10.11 9.43
N PHE A 197 -2.09 10.41 9.86
CA PHE A 197 -1.47 11.70 9.62
C PHE A 197 -1.34 12.01 8.12
N LEU A 198 -0.86 11.07 7.31
CA LEU A 198 -0.74 11.25 5.85
C LEU A 198 -2.11 11.43 5.17
N CYS A 199 -3.16 10.80 5.69
CA CYS A 199 -4.53 11.01 5.21
C CYS A 199 -5.14 12.34 5.68
N SER A 200 -4.57 13.01 6.68
CA SER A 200 -5.10 14.24 7.27
C SER A 200 -4.69 15.49 6.47
N LYS A 201 -5.33 16.64 6.78
CA LYS A 201 -4.96 17.94 6.22
C LYS A 201 -3.53 18.39 6.60
N HIS A 202 -2.97 17.87 7.69
CA HIS A 202 -1.68 18.28 8.22
C HIS A 202 -0.48 17.79 7.39
N SER A 203 -0.67 16.87 6.46
CA SER A 203 0.39 16.38 5.56
C SER A 203 0.47 17.15 4.23
N SER A 204 -0.04 18.37 4.16
CA SER A 204 -0.13 19.13 2.90
C SER A 204 1.24 19.40 2.25
N MET A 205 2.31 19.55 3.01
CA MET A 205 3.67 19.79 2.48
C MET A 205 4.42 18.50 2.11
N MET A 206 3.80 17.33 2.24
CA MET A 206 4.50 16.04 2.08
C MET A 206 4.37 15.42 0.66
N GLY A 207 4.15 16.25 -0.36
CA GLY A 207 4.06 15.77 -1.74
C GLY A 207 5.32 15.01 -2.20
N GLY A 208 5.15 13.75 -2.62
CA GLY A 208 6.24 12.87 -3.01
C GLY A 208 7.01 12.22 -1.84
N CYS A 209 6.62 12.49 -0.59
CA CYS A 209 7.31 11.96 0.58
C CYS A 209 6.97 10.49 0.82
N LEU A 210 8.00 9.71 1.17
CA LEU A 210 7.92 8.33 1.62
C LEU A 210 8.58 8.22 2.99
N VAL A 211 7.81 7.88 4.02
CA VAL A 211 8.27 7.89 5.41
C VAL A 211 8.61 6.48 5.87
N PRO A 212 9.87 6.18 6.25
CA PRO A 212 10.22 4.92 6.88
C PRO A 212 9.51 4.74 8.23
N ILE A 213 8.97 3.54 8.45
CA ILE A 213 8.42 3.11 9.73
C ILE A 213 8.88 1.68 9.96
N ASP A 214 10.11 1.53 10.42
CA ASP A 214 10.82 0.27 10.40
C ASP A 214 11.52 -0.07 11.73
N ALA A 215 11.40 0.79 12.72
CA ALA A 215 12.03 0.63 14.03
C ALA A 215 13.57 0.40 13.94
N GLY A 216 14.21 1.02 12.94
CA GLY A 216 15.65 0.92 12.70
C GLY A 216 16.06 -0.35 11.95
N GLU A 217 15.15 -1.09 11.34
CA GLU A 217 15.49 -2.26 10.51
C GLU A 217 16.29 -1.86 9.26
N GLY A 218 15.89 -0.78 8.62
CA GLY A 218 16.52 -0.26 7.42
C GLY A 218 17.91 0.31 7.69
N LYS A 219 18.82 0.13 6.74
CA LYS A 219 20.21 0.61 6.80
C LYS A 219 20.52 1.65 5.72
N ALA A 220 19.62 1.86 4.78
CA ALA A 220 19.83 2.84 3.72
C ALA A 220 19.66 4.27 4.24
N TYR A 221 20.61 5.13 3.92
CA TYR A 221 20.43 6.55 4.07
C TYR A 221 19.36 7.02 3.08
N GLN A 222 18.38 7.78 3.57
CA GLN A 222 17.37 8.40 2.73
C GLN A 222 17.73 9.87 2.57
N ASN A 223 18.27 10.21 1.42
CA ASN A 223 18.57 11.59 1.04
C ASN A 223 17.33 12.24 0.41
#